data_8819f586528974afbc7c3f6f877b42bb
#
_entry.id   8819f586528974afbc7c3f6f877b42bb
#
_cell.length_a   1.000
_cell.length_b   1.000
_cell.length_c   1.000
_cell.angle_alpha   90.00
_cell.angle_beta   90.00
_cell.angle_gamma   90.00
#
_symmetry.space_group_name_H-M   'P 1'
#
loop_
_entity.id
_entity.type
_entity.pdbx_description
1 polymer ?
#
loop_
_entity_poly.entity_id
_entity_poly.type
_entity_poly.pdbx_seq_one_letter_code
_entity_poly.pdbx_strand_id
1 'polypeptide(L)'
;MNDAVTEVMDNAVADVTNAVGDAVPTDVTEKIGFVERYLNELPQKALNLGIRVVLALVFFFVGVQVIKLIRRIVKKSLKRANADLGVIQFLDSLIKAILYMILLFLIASGFGLDATSVVAVVGSAGVALGLALQGSLSNFAG
;
A
#
# COMPACT_ATOMS: atom_id res chain seq x y z
N MET A 1 -36.95 57.55 13.79
CA MET A 1 -37.91 56.59 13.20
C MET A 1 -37.23 55.41 12.49
N ASN A 2 -35.94 55.55 12.08
CA ASN A 2 -35.15 54.46 11.49
C ASN A 2 -34.62 53.44 12.53
N ASP A 3 -34.24 53.91 13.72
CA ASP A 3 -33.60 53.04 14.74
C ASP A 3 -34.53 51.94 15.27
N ALA A 4 -35.82 52.32 15.48
CA ALA A 4 -36.82 51.35 15.95
C ALA A 4 -37.14 50.26 14.93
N VAL A 5 -37.09 50.60 13.62
CA VAL A 5 -37.32 49.61 12.53
C VAL A 5 -36.13 48.66 12.41
N THR A 6 -34.90 49.20 12.58
CA THR A 6 -33.67 48.39 12.52
C THR A 6 -33.61 47.40 13.70
N GLU A 7 -33.98 47.84 14.91
CA GLU A 7 -34.04 47.02 16.11
C GLU A 7 -35.10 45.87 15.99
N VAL A 8 -36.26 46.20 15.44
CA VAL A 8 -37.33 45.20 15.19
C VAL A 8 -36.90 44.18 14.14
N MET A 9 -36.19 44.61 13.10
CA MET A 9 -35.67 43.72 12.07
C MET A 9 -34.55 42.80 12.62
N ASP A 10 -33.61 43.34 13.40
CA ASP A 10 -32.55 42.56 14.03
C ASP A 10 -33.09 41.52 15.00
N ASN A 11 -34.07 41.87 15.80
CA ASN A 11 -34.74 40.94 16.69
C ASN A 11 -35.54 39.86 15.93
N ALA A 12 -36.21 40.21 14.83
CA ALA A 12 -36.92 39.25 13.98
C ALA A 12 -35.98 38.30 13.29
N VAL A 13 -34.83 38.78 12.81
CA VAL A 13 -33.77 37.95 12.20
C VAL A 13 -33.17 37.00 13.25
N ALA A 14 -32.88 37.51 14.45
CA ALA A 14 -32.37 36.68 15.55
C ALA A 14 -33.35 35.58 15.95
N ASP A 15 -34.65 35.90 16.05
CA ASP A 15 -35.69 34.92 16.36
C ASP A 15 -35.85 33.86 15.28
N VAL A 16 -35.80 34.24 14.00
CA VAL A 16 -35.84 33.30 12.88
C VAL A 16 -34.60 32.42 12.87
N THR A 17 -33.43 33.00 13.13
CA THR A 17 -32.17 32.23 13.16
C THR A 17 -32.14 31.20 14.28
N ASN A 18 -32.66 31.59 15.47
CA ASN A 18 -32.79 30.67 16.61
C ASN A 18 -33.85 29.58 16.35
N ALA A 19 -35.02 29.94 15.77
CA ALA A 19 -36.05 29.00 15.43
C ALA A 19 -35.63 27.98 14.36
N VAL A 20 -34.81 28.42 13.38
CA VAL A 20 -34.24 27.54 12.36
C VAL A 20 -33.14 26.66 12.97
N GLY A 21 -32.34 27.18 13.89
CA GLY A 21 -31.33 26.41 14.62
C GLY A 21 -31.92 25.29 15.47
N ASP A 22 -33.06 25.56 16.13
CA ASP A 22 -33.80 24.55 16.94
C ASP A 22 -34.60 23.57 16.07
N ALA A 23 -35.02 23.97 14.89
CA ALA A 23 -35.82 23.14 13.97
C ALA A 23 -35.00 22.15 13.15
N VAL A 24 -33.67 22.37 13.01
CA VAL A 24 -32.79 21.43 12.34
C VAL A 24 -32.33 20.36 13.32
N PRO A 25 -32.72 19.08 13.12
CA PRO A 25 -32.25 18.01 14.00
C PRO A 25 -30.74 18.00 14.07
N THR A 26 -30.17 17.90 15.25
CA THR A 26 -28.73 17.85 15.52
C THR A 26 -28.05 16.77 14.66
N ASP A 27 -28.77 15.70 14.37
CA ASP A 27 -28.33 14.61 13.48
C ASP A 27 -28.06 15.08 12.03
N VAL A 28 -28.85 16.04 11.52
CA VAL A 28 -28.63 16.58 10.14
C VAL A 28 -27.43 17.51 10.11
N THR A 29 -27.25 18.33 11.12
CA THR A 29 -26.09 19.25 11.23
C THR A 29 -24.79 18.47 11.40
N GLU A 30 -24.83 17.39 12.18
CA GLU A 30 -23.69 16.48 12.35
C GLU A 30 -23.36 15.75 11.05
N LYS A 31 -24.36 15.26 10.32
CA LYS A 31 -24.18 14.62 9.00
C LYS A 31 -23.64 15.58 7.94
N ILE A 32 -24.11 16.83 7.92
CA ILE A 32 -23.59 17.85 6.98
C ILE A 32 -22.14 18.17 7.33
N GLY A 33 -21.78 18.36 8.58
CA GLY A 33 -20.42 18.60 9.03
C GLY A 33 -19.48 17.41 8.74
N PHE A 34 -19.99 16.18 8.80
CA PHE A 34 -19.27 14.98 8.42
C PHE A 34 -19.00 14.96 6.91
N VAL A 35 -20.01 15.25 6.10
CA VAL A 35 -19.88 15.31 4.64
C VAL A 35 -18.92 16.41 4.19
N GLU A 36 -18.99 17.60 4.78
CA GLU A 36 -18.05 18.69 4.48
C GLU A 36 -16.60 18.33 4.82
N ARG A 37 -16.34 17.70 5.97
CA ARG A 37 -15.00 17.21 6.32
C ARG A 37 -14.51 16.16 5.34
N TYR A 38 -15.39 15.22 4.96
CA TYR A 38 -15.05 14.21 3.95
C TYR A 38 -14.71 14.81 2.60
N LEU A 39 -15.52 15.78 2.13
CA LEU A 39 -15.30 16.46 0.85
C LEU A 39 -14.01 17.29 0.85
N ASN A 40 -13.66 17.93 1.96
CA ASN A 40 -12.45 18.72 2.09
C ASN A 40 -11.18 17.85 2.24
N GLU A 41 -11.33 16.63 2.79
CA GLU A 41 -10.21 15.67 2.91
C GLU A 41 -9.96 14.83 1.64
N LEU A 42 -10.97 14.70 0.77
CA LEU A 42 -10.86 13.92 -0.46
C LEU A 42 -9.70 14.36 -1.37
N PRO A 43 -9.48 15.66 -1.64
CA PRO A 43 -8.38 16.06 -2.52
C PRO A 43 -7.01 15.75 -1.91
N GLN A 44 -6.84 15.89 -0.60
CA GLN A 44 -5.57 15.55 0.07
C GLN A 44 -5.33 14.05 0.12
N LYS A 45 -6.36 13.25 0.39
CA LYS A 45 -6.28 11.78 0.38
C LYS A 45 -5.99 11.27 -1.04
N ALA A 46 -6.64 11.84 -2.06
CA ALA A 46 -6.42 11.49 -3.46
C ALA A 46 -4.99 11.85 -3.93
N LEU A 47 -4.48 13.01 -3.55
CA LEU A 47 -3.10 13.42 -3.85
C LEU A 47 -2.09 12.49 -3.18
N ASN A 48 -2.30 12.17 -1.90
CA ASN A 48 -1.42 11.23 -1.18
C ASN A 48 -1.44 9.83 -1.77
N LEU A 49 -2.61 9.34 -2.19
CA LEU A 49 -2.71 8.07 -2.93
C LEU A 49 -2.02 8.15 -4.28
N GLY A 50 -2.20 9.24 -5.03
CA GLY A 50 -1.54 9.47 -6.31
C GLY A 50 -0.01 9.43 -6.19
N ILE A 51 0.53 10.14 -5.20
CA ILE A 51 1.98 10.15 -4.93
C ILE A 51 2.47 8.73 -4.56
N ARG A 52 1.74 8.01 -3.70
CA ARG A 52 2.10 6.63 -3.33
C ARG A 52 2.10 5.68 -4.53
N VAL A 53 1.11 5.82 -5.43
CA VAL A 53 1.04 5.01 -6.66
C VAL A 53 2.21 5.33 -7.58
N VAL A 54 2.55 6.61 -7.78
CA VAL A 54 3.70 7.01 -8.60
C VAL A 54 5.01 6.47 -8.01
N LEU A 55 5.20 6.60 -6.70
CA LEU A 55 6.36 6.03 -6.02
C LEU A 55 6.42 4.50 -6.18
N ALA A 56 5.30 3.82 -6.00
CA ALA A 56 5.22 2.37 -6.20
C ALA A 56 5.62 1.94 -7.61
N LEU A 57 5.18 2.68 -8.63
CA LEU A 57 5.57 2.44 -10.02
C LEU A 57 7.06 2.65 -10.24
N VAL A 58 7.63 3.71 -9.68
CA VAL A 58 9.08 3.96 -9.75
C VAL A 58 9.85 2.82 -9.07
N PHE A 59 9.45 2.43 -7.84
CA PHE A 59 10.05 1.30 -7.13
C PHE A 59 9.91 -0.01 -7.91
N PHE A 60 8.76 -0.24 -8.54
CA PHE A 60 8.54 -1.42 -9.37
C PHE A 60 9.49 -1.46 -10.56
N PHE A 61 9.59 -0.38 -11.33
CA PHE A 61 10.48 -0.33 -12.50
C PHE A 61 11.95 -0.48 -12.11
N VAL A 62 12.39 0.22 -11.08
CA VAL A 62 13.76 0.11 -10.57
C VAL A 62 14.01 -1.31 -10.04
N GLY A 63 13.09 -1.85 -9.25
CA GLY A 63 13.19 -3.20 -8.70
C GLY A 63 13.30 -4.28 -9.78
N VAL A 64 12.46 -4.20 -10.81
CA VAL A 64 12.56 -5.13 -11.96
C VAL A 64 13.92 -5.05 -12.66
N GLN A 65 14.50 -3.86 -12.79
CA GLN A 65 15.83 -3.72 -13.38
C GLN A 65 16.91 -4.33 -12.49
N VAL A 66 16.83 -4.12 -11.18
CA VAL A 66 17.74 -4.72 -10.21
C VAL A 66 17.62 -6.25 -10.24
N ILE A 67 16.40 -6.80 -10.26
CA ILE A 67 16.16 -8.24 -10.38
C ILE A 67 16.80 -8.81 -11.66
N LYS A 68 16.60 -8.16 -12.79
CA LYS A 68 17.22 -8.56 -14.06
C LYS A 68 18.74 -8.57 -13.98
N LEU A 69 19.32 -7.58 -13.31
CA LEU A 69 20.78 -7.47 -13.12
C LEU A 69 21.30 -8.64 -12.26
N ILE A 70 20.68 -8.87 -11.10
CA ILE A 70 21.06 -9.97 -10.19
C ILE A 70 20.99 -11.32 -10.92
N ARG A 71 19.86 -11.61 -11.57
CA ARG A 71 19.68 -12.84 -12.34
C ARG A 71 20.74 -13.01 -13.44
N ARG A 72 21.11 -11.93 -14.14
CA ARG A 72 22.15 -11.96 -15.17
C ARG A 72 23.52 -12.32 -14.58
N ILE A 73 23.86 -11.73 -13.43
CA ILE A 73 25.12 -12.00 -12.73
C ILE A 73 25.17 -13.47 -12.28
N VAL A 74 24.11 -13.95 -11.63
CA VAL A 74 24.03 -15.32 -11.14
C VAL A 74 24.10 -16.33 -12.28
N LYS A 75 23.33 -16.14 -13.34
CA LYS A 75 23.40 -16.99 -14.53
C LYS A 75 24.80 -17.03 -15.14
N LYS A 76 25.47 -15.89 -15.21
CA LYS A 76 26.84 -15.81 -15.77
C LYS A 76 27.82 -16.55 -14.87
N SER A 77 27.70 -16.44 -13.55
CA SER A 77 28.56 -17.16 -12.60
C SER A 77 28.37 -18.68 -12.69
N LEU A 78 27.11 -19.14 -12.70
CA LEU A 78 26.82 -20.57 -12.81
C LEU A 78 27.30 -21.19 -14.13
N LYS A 79 27.13 -20.47 -15.25
CA LYS A 79 27.64 -20.90 -16.54
C LYS A 79 29.18 -21.02 -16.56
N ARG A 80 29.89 -20.11 -15.86
CA ARG A 80 31.36 -20.19 -15.73
C ARG A 80 31.82 -21.35 -14.86
N ALA A 81 31.01 -21.74 -13.89
CA ALA A 81 31.27 -22.89 -13.01
C ALA A 81 30.92 -24.24 -13.66
N ASN A 82 30.57 -24.27 -14.98
CA ASN A 82 30.11 -25.46 -15.69
C ASN A 82 28.96 -26.22 -14.97
N ALA A 83 28.08 -25.48 -14.28
CA ALA A 83 26.95 -26.08 -13.63
C ALA A 83 25.98 -26.69 -14.65
N ASP A 84 25.31 -27.74 -14.26
CA ASP A 84 24.29 -28.42 -15.07
C ASP A 84 23.18 -27.44 -15.49
N LEU A 85 22.69 -27.60 -16.73
CA LEU A 85 21.66 -26.74 -17.30
C LEU A 85 20.37 -26.77 -16.46
N GLY A 86 20.02 -27.92 -15.89
CA GLY A 86 18.86 -28.07 -15.01
C GLY A 86 19.02 -27.27 -13.73
N VAL A 87 20.20 -27.31 -13.12
CA VAL A 87 20.52 -26.55 -11.91
C VAL A 87 20.44 -25.04 -12.18
N ILE A 88 21.00 -24.59 -13.33
CA ILE A 88 20.94 -23.16 -13.70
C ILE A 88 19.51 -22.69 -13.87
N GLN A 89 18.66 -23.47 -14.53
CA GLN A 89 17.25 -23.12 -14.75
C GLN A 89 16.44 -23.13 -13.44
N PHE A 90 16.69 -24.11 -12.59
CA PHE A 90 16.04 -24.21 -11.28
C PHE A 90 16.39 -23.02 -10.38
N LEU A 91 17.69 -22.73 -10.24
CA LEU A 91 18.16 -21.58 -9.44
C LEU A 91 17.63 -20.25 -9.99
N ASP A 92 17.64 -20.07 -11.31
CA ASP A 92 17.12 -18.85 -11.92
C ASP A 92 15.63 -18.65 -11.62
N SER A 93 14.85 -19.73 -11.68
CA SER A 93 13.42 -19.68 -11.36
C SER A 93 13.16 -19.41 -9.88
N LEU A 94 13.93 -20.04 -9.00
CA LEU A 94 13.86 -19.86 -7.57
C LEU A 94 14.23 -18.41 -7.17
N ILE A 95 15.36 -17.92 -7.66
CA ILE A 95 15.82 -16.55 -7.41
C ILE A 95 14.82 -15.53 -7.96
N LYS A 96 14.28 -15.78 -9.15
CA LYS A 96 13.22 -14.96 -9.73
C LYS A 96 12.02 -14.88 -8.79
N ALA A 97 11.50 -16.01 -8.33
CA ALA A 97 10.33 -16.06 -7.46
C ALA A 97 10.58 -15.30 -6.15
N ILE A 98 11.71 -15.53 -5.50
CA ILE A 98 12.09 -14.88 -4.24
C ILE A 98 12.22 -13.35 -4.44
N LEU A 99 12.95 -12.90 -5.45
CA LEU A 99 13.18 -11.48 -5.68
C LEU A 99 11.91 -10.73 -6.06
N TYR A 100 11.03 -11.32 -6.88
CA TYR A 100 9.72 -10.71 -7.17
C TYR A 100 8.82 -10.65 -5.94
N MET A 101 8.85 -11.69 -5.11
CA MET A 101 8.12 -11.71 -3.86
C MET A 101 8.60 -10.57 -2.94
N ILE A 102 9.91 -10.41 -2.76
CA ILE A 102 10.49 -9.31 -1.97
C ILE A 102 10.09 -7.95 -2.56
N LEU A 103 10.15 -7.78 -3.89
CA LEU A 103 9.76 -6.54 -4.54
C LEU A 103 8.29 -6.19 -4.28
N LEU A 104 7.38 -7.16 -4.42
CA LEU A 104 5.96 -6.97 -4.11
C LEU A 104 5.74 -6.57 -2.66
N PHE A 105 6.53 -7.15 -1.75
CA PHE A 105 6.50 -6.79 -0.33
C PHE A 105 6.90 -5.35 -0.06
N LEU A 106 8.02 -4.92 -0.63
CA LEU A 106 8.51 -3.56 -0.48
C LEU A 106 7.47 -2.54 -0.97
N ILE A 107 6.82 -2.86 -2.08
CA ILE A 107 5.75 -2.02 -2.62
C ILE A 107 4.53 -2.02 -1.68
N ALA A 108 4.07 -3.18 -1.25
CA ALA A 108 2.92 -3.34 -0.36
C ALA A 108 3.13 -2.63 0.99
N SER A 109 4.34 -2.69 1.55
CA SER A 109 4.72 -1.96 2.76
C SER A 109 4.60 -0.43 2.59
N GLY A 110 4.91 0.09 1.40
CA GLY A 110 4.72 1.51 1.06
C GLY A 110 3.24 1.95 1.08
N PHE A 111 2.31 1.02 0.92
CA PHE A 111 0.85 1.27 1.04
C PHE A 111 0.33 1.10 2.47
N GLY A 112 1.21 0.81 3.44
CA GLY A 112 0.83 0.65 4.84
C GLY A 112 0.39 -0.76 5.21
N LEU A 113 0.64 -1.76 4.35
CA LEU A 113 0.46 -3.15 4.72
C LEU A 113 1.53 -3.56 5.73
N ASP A 114 1.10 -4.21 6.80
CA ASP A 114 2.00 -4.70 7.83
C ASP A 114 2.92 -5.79 7.27
N ALA A 115 4.20 -5.46 7.16
CA ALA A 115 5.22 -6.37 6.67
C ALA A 115 5.36 -7.63 7.55
N THR A 116 5.00 -7.55 8.83
CA THR A 116 5.16 -8.63 9.81
C THR A 116 4.32 -9.85 9.42
N SER A 117 3.06 -9.63 9.07
CA SER A 117 2.14 -10.72 8.67
C SER A 117 2.65 -11.49 7.47
N VAL A 118 3.28 -10.80 6.56
CA VAL A 118 3.75 -11.38 5.32
C VAL A 118 5.09 -12.06 5.50
N VAL A 119 5.99 -11.50 6.32
CA VAL A 119 7.24 -12.19 6.73
C VAL A 119 6.91 -13.53 7.40
N ALA A 120 5.84 -13.58 8.22
CA ALA A 120 5.38 -14.81 8.84
C ALA A 120 4.93 -15.86 7.81
N VAL A 121 4.15 -15.44 6.80
CA VAL A 121 3.69 -16.34 5.72
C VAL A 121 4.86 -16.83 4.88
N VAL A 122 5.78 -15.95 4.48
CA VAL A 122 6.97 -16.32 3.70
C VAL A 122 7.91 -17.19 4.51
N GLY A 123 8.10 -16.88 5.79
CA GLY A 123 8.91 -17.69 6.70
C GLY A 123 8.37 -19.11 6.81
N SER A 124 7.06 -19.27 7.02
CA SER A 124 6.42 -20.59 7.09
C SER A 124 6.50 -21.36 5.75
N ALA A 125 6.29 -20.67 4.62
CA ALA A 125 6.47 -21.26 3.30
C ALA A 125 7.93 -21.66 3.05
N GLY A 126 8.89 -20.86 3.52
CA GLY A 126 10.34 -21.15 3.45
C GLY A 126 10.72 -22.40 4.23
N VAL A 127 10.16 -22.57 5.43
CA VAL A 127 10.36 -23.78 6.25
C VAL A 127 9.77 -24.99 5.53
N ALA A 128 8.54 -24.90 5.02
CA ALA A 128 7.90 -25.98 4.28
C ALA A 128 8.71 -26.40 3.04
N LEU A 129 9.20 -25.42 2.27
CA LEU A 129 10.08 -25.67 1.11
C LEU A 129 11.42 -26.29 1.54
N GLY A 130 12.03 -25.79 2.64
CA GLY A 130 13.27 -26.34 3.19
C GLY A 130 13.14 -27.82 3.56
N LEU A 131 12.04 -28.18 4.23
CA LEU A 131 11.72 -29.58 4.56
C LEU A 131 11.47 -30.43 3.31
N ALA A 132 10.72 -29.90 2.33
CA ALA A 132 10.46 -30.61 1.08
C ALA A 132 11.74 -30.87 0.25
N LEU A 133 12.71 -29.96 0.31
CA LEU A 133 13.98 -30.08 -0.41
C LEU A 133 15.04 -30.85 0.36
N GLN A 134 14.84 -31.12 1.65
CA GLN A 134 15.82 -31.76 2.51
C GLN A 134 16.34 -33.11 1.97
N GLY A 135 15.45 -33.94 1.44
CA GLY A 135 15.81 -35.22 0.84
C GLY A 135 16.64 -35.07 -0.46
N SER A 136 16.26 -34.09 -1.28
CA SER A 136 16.98 -33.83 -2.54
C SER A 136 18.36 -33.21 -2.31
N LEU A 137 18.48 -32.32 -1.31
CA LEU A 137 19.80 -31.75 -0.93
C LEU A 137 20.71 -32.79 -0.31
N SER A 138 20.20 -33.69 0.51
CA SER A 138 20.98 -34.77 1.12
C SER A 138 21.55 -35.72 0.05
N ASN A 139 20.77 -36.05 -0.98
CA ASN A 139 21.22 -36.87 -2.10
C ASN A 139 22.23 -36.15 -3.02
N PHE A 140 22.25 -34.82 -3.00
CA PHE A 140 23.18 -34.03 -3.81
C PHE A 140 24.50 -33.75 -3.08
N ALA A 141 24.50 -33.78 -1.75
CA ALA A 141 25.66 -33.54 -0.90
C ALA A 141 26.43 -34.84 -0.52
N GLY A 142 25.86 -36.00 -0.77
CA GLY A 142 26.47 -37.33 -0.57
C GLY A 142 27.02 -37.90 -1.83
#